data_8cbbab248311ea527f406da8a9b7f957
#
_entry.id   8cbbab248311ea527f406da8a9b7f957
#
_cell.length_a   1.000
_cell.length_b   1.000
_cell.length_c   1.000
_cell.angle_alpha   90.00
_cell.angle_beta   90.00
_cell.angle_gamma   90.00
#
_symmetry.space_group_name_H-M   'P 1'
#
loop_
_entity.id
_entity.type
_entity.pdbx_description
1 polymer ?
#
loop_
_entity_poly.entity_id
_entity_poly.type
_entity_poly.pdbx_seq_one_letter_code
_entity_poly.pdbx_strand_id
1 'polypeptide(L)'
;MRRLIGALAATLALDAATKALSSALLAGREVKLGWLVELKLTRNDGMALGLFSGNQAAGVLLPVAVILCGWLLMRRYRTTAFTQTACGLVLGGFLGNFLQRLYQGWVLDMIYFPFLPWFVCNVADIAICAGVALLAGSLLFRP
;
A
#
# COMPACT_ATOMS: atom_id res chain seq x y z
N MET A 1 -10.51 -7.42 -16.47
CA MET A 1 -10.91 -6.13 -15.85
C MET A 1 -11.67 -6.28 -14.53
N ARG A 2 -12.68 -7.19 -14.43
CA ARG A 2 -13.46 -7.36 -13.18
C ARG A 2 -12.60 -7.69 -11.95
N ARG A 3 -11.59 -8.57 -12.09
CA ARG A 3 -10.70 -8.94 -10.98
C ARG A 3 -9.77 -7.81 -10.54
N LEU A 4 -9.30 -7.01 -11.48
CA LEU A 4 -8.52 -5.81 -11.17
C LEU A 4 -9.34 -4.82 -10.33
N ILE A 5 -10.54 -4.48 -10.82
CA ILE A 5 -11.41 -3.53 -10.11
C ILE A 5 -11.82 -4.07 -8.74
N GLY A 6 -12.17 -5.36 -8.65
CA GLY A 6 -12.50 -6.00 -7.38
C GLY A 6 -11.35 -5.98 -6.37
N ALA A 7 -10.14 -6.33 -6.78
CA ALA A 7 -8.96 -6.30 -5.93
C ALA A 7 -8.59 -4.87 -5.49
N LEU A 8 -8.64 -3.91 -6.42
CA LEU A 8 -8.41 -2.49 -6.13
C LEU A 8 -9.43 -1.97 -5.10
N ALA A 9 -10.72 -2.19 -5.33
CA ALA A 9 -11.77 -1.73 -4.42
C ALA A 9 -11.67 -2.39 -3.03
N ALA A 10 -11.37 -3.69 -2.98
CA ALA A 10 -11.17 -4.42 -1.74
C ALA A 10 -9.95 -3.87 -0.96
N THR A 11 -8.84 -3.61 -1.64
CA THR A 11 -7.64 -3.02 -1.03
C THR A 11 -7.93 -1.66 -0.44
N LEU A 12 -8.59 -0.77 -1.20
CA LEU A 12 -8.97 0.56 -0.73
C LEU A 12 -9.90 0.50 0.49
N ALA A 13 -10.92 -0.35 0.43
CA ALA A 13 -11.88 -0.49 1.53
C ALA A 13 -11.20 -1.03 2.80
N LEU A 14 -10.34 -2.04 2.65
CA LEU A 14 -9.64 -2.64 3.78
C LEU A 14 -8.61 -1.67 4.40
N ASP A 15 -7.85 -0.95 3.57
CA ASP A 15 -6.90 0.05 4.04
C ASP A 15 -7.62 1.19 4.79
N ALA A 16 -8.68 1.73 4.21
CA ALA A 16 -9.47 2.80 4.86
C ALA A 16 -10.10 2.32 6.18
N ALA A 17 -10.68 1.12 6.19
CA ALA A 17 -11.30 0.55 7.39
C ALA A 17 -10.27 0.30 8.51
N THR A 18 -9.11 -0.26 8.17
CA THR A 18 -8.04 -0.54 9.16
C THR A 18 -7.44 0.76 9.69
N LYS A 19 -7.23 1.77 8.87
CA LYS A 19 -6.77 3.10 9.30
C LYS A 19 -7.77 3.78 10.23
N ALA A 20 -9.06 3.76 9.89
CA ALA A 20 -10.12 4.33 10.74
C ALA A 20 -10.21 3.58 12.07
N LEU A 21 -10.22 2.26 12.06
CA LEU A 21 -10.28 1.42 13.25
C LEU A 21 -9.05 1.63 14.15
N SER A 22 -7.86 1.64 13.56
CA SER A 22 -6.62 1.89 14.30
C SER A 22 -6.61 3.28 14.93
N SER A 23 -7.06 4.30 14.23
CA SER A 23 -7.18 5.66 14.78
C SER A 23 -8.11 5.71 15.99
N ALA A 24 -9.21 4.96 15.97
CA ALA A 24 -10.16 4.92 17.07
C ALA A 24 -9.66 4.09 18.27
N LEU A 25 -9.00 2.96 18.04
CA LEU A 25 -8.64 2.00 19.09
C LEU A 25 -7.24 2.21 19.66
N LEU A 26 -6.30 2.76 18.89
CA LEU A 26 -4.90 2.91 19.26
C LEU A 26 -4.52 4.34 19.66
N ALA A 27 -5.49 5.25 19.82
CA ALA A 27 -5.21 6.63 20.24
C ALA A 27 -4.50 6.64 21.61
N GLY A 28 -3.20 7.00 21.62
CA GLY A 28 -2.37 7.02 22.83
C GLY A 28 -2.05 5.62 23.41
N ARG A 29 -2.20 4.56 22.62
CA ARG A 29 -1.95 3.17 23.06
C ARG A 29 -1.08 2.45 22.03
N GLU A 30 -0.28 1.51 22.54
CA GLU A 30 0.47 0.54 21.74
C GLU A 30 0.02 -0.86 22.15
N VAL A 31 -0.21 -1.75 21.19
CA VAL A 31 -0.68 -3.11 21.43
C VAL A 31 0.33 -4.10 20.85
N LYS A 32 0.98 -4.87 21.72
CA LYS A 32 1.93 -5.91 21.30
C LYS A 32 1.17 -7.18 20.94
N LEU A 33 1.34 -7.65 19.71
CA LEU A 33 0.81 -8.91 19.21
C LEU A 33 1.94 -9.95 19.15
N GLY A 34 2.36 -10.40 20.34
CA GLY A 34 3.52 -11.27 20.49
C GLY A 34 4.85 -10.51 20.34
N TRP A 35 5.88 -11.18 19.81
CA TRP A 35 7.23 -10.62 19.66
C TRP A 35 7.51 -10.08 18.24
N LEU A 36 6.66 -10.40 17.26
CA LEU A 36 6.85 -10.08 15.86
C LEU A 36 6.19 -8.77 15.43
N VAL A 37 5.03 -8.44 15.99
CA VAL A 37 4.19 -7.34 15.53
C VAL A 37 3.70 -6.51 16.70
N GLU A 38 3.74 -5.21 16.55
CA GLU A 38 3.17 -4.25 17.47
C GLU A 38 2.28 -3.28 16.69
N LEU A 39 1.13 -2.96 17.22
CA LEU A 39 0.23 -1.97 16.65
C LEU A 39 0.42 -0.64 17.36
N LYS A 40 0.81 0.38 16.62
CA LYS A 40 0.97 1.76 17.10
C LYS A 40 0.69 2.75 15.99
N LEU A 41 0.15 3.92 16.33
CA LEU A 41 -0.10 4.96 15.34
C LEU A 41 1.20 5.71 15.02
N THR A 42 1.56 5.73 13.76
CA THR A 42 2.72 6.46 13.26
C THR A 42 2.28 7.34 12.09
N ARG A 43 2.64 8.61 12.17
CA ARG A 43 2.46 9.56 11.07
C ARG A 43 3.66 9.46 10.13
N ASN A 44 3.40 9.13 8.88
CA ASN A 44 4.42 8.98 7.84
C ASN A 44 4.33 10.15 6.84
N ASP A 45 5.20 11.14 7.02
CA ASP A 45 5.31 12.31 6.14
C ASP A 45 6.18 12.04 4.90
N GLY A 46 6.86 10.87 4.86
CA GLY A 46 7.74 10.45 3.78
C GLY A 46 7.15 9.38 2.88
N MET A 47 8.02 8.78 2.08
CA MET A 47 7.74 7.55 1.32
C MET A 47 8.41 6.35 1.98
N ALA A 48 8.27 5.16 1.37
CA ALA A 48 8.88 3.92 1.83
C ALA A 48 10.32 4.15 2.34
N LEU A 49 10.62 3.68 3.55
CA LEU A 49 11.93 3.80 4.21
C LEU A 49 12.38 5.25 4.53
N GLY A 50 11.46 6.20 4.65
CA GLY A 50 11.80 7.61 4.92
C GLY A 50 12.42 8.36 3.74
N LEU A 51 12.47 7.73 2.56
CA LEU A 51 12.93 8.38 1.34
C LEU A 51 11.99 9.53 0.98
N PHE A 52 12.57 10.66 0.55
CA PHE A 52 11.85 11.89 0.20
C PHE A 52 11.03 12.50 1.36
N SER A 53 11.42 12.24 2.61
CA SER A 53 10.87 12.91 3.77
C SER A 53 10.90 14.42 3.57
N GLY A 54 9.76 15.10 3.74
CA GLY A 54 9.61 16.52 3.47
C GLY A 54 9.38 16.92 2.00
N ASN A 55 9.48 16.00 1.04
CA ASN A 55 9.18 16.29 -0.37
C ASN A 55 7.76 15.79 -0.73
N GLN A 56 6.76 16.62 -0.49
CA GLN A 56 5.35 16.30 -0.79
C GLN A 56 5.12 16.02 -2.29
N ALA A 57 5.87 16.67 -3.18
CA ALA A 57 5.74 16.45 -4.61
C ALA A 57 6.13 15.01 -5.00
N ALA A 58 7.20 14.48 -4.46
CA ALA A 58 7.59 13.08 -4.69
C ALA A 58 6.54 12.10 -4.17
N GLY A 59 5.96 12.38 -2.98
CA GLY A 59 4.89 11.57 -2.38
C GLY A 59 3.60 11.51 -3.21
N VAL A 60 3.39 12.47 -4.11
CA VAL A 60 2.25 12.53 -5.03
C VAL A 60 2.62 12.02 -6.43
N LEU A 61 3.74 12.47 -6.97
CA LEU A 61 4.10 12.19 -8.37
C LEU A 61 4.43 10.70 -8.61
N LEU A 62 5.10 10.05 -7.67
CA LEU A 62 5.45 8.64 -7.86
C LEU A 62 4.23 7.71 -7.87
N PRO A 63 3.27 7.78 -6.92
CA PRO A 63 2.01 7.04 -7.04
C PRO A 63 1.26 7.30 -8.34
N VAL A 64 1.17 8.56 -8.78
CA VAL A 64 0.54 8.91 -10.06
C VAL A 64 1.25 8.22 -11.23
N ALA A 65 2.58 8.28 -11.28
CA ALA A 65 3.37 7.62 -12.32
C ALA A 65 3.14 6.11 -12.33
N VAL A 66 3.15 5.45 -11.16
CA VAL A 66 2.90 4.01 -11.03
C VAL A 66 1.49 3.64 -11.51
N ILE A 67 0.48 4.42 -11.12
CA ILE A 67 -0.92 4.21 -11.53
C ILE A 67 -1.04 4.34 -13.06
N LEU A 68 -0.48 5.39 -13.64
CA LEU A 68 -0.51 5.61 -15.09
C LEU A 68 0.25 4.51 -15.86
N CYS A 69 1.44 4.16 -15.43
CA CYS A 69 2.23 3.07 -16.03
C CYS A 69 1.49 1.74 -15.93
N GLY A 70 0.93 1.40 -14.77
CA GLY A 70 0.15 0.19 -14.56
C GLY A 70 -1.06 0.15 -15.49
N TRP A 71 -1.80 1.25 -15.61
CA TRP A 71 -2.95 1.35 -16.52
C TRP A 71 -2.55 1.18 -17.99
N LEU A 72 -1.48 1.84 -18.44
CA LEU A 72 -0.97 1.72 -19.81
C LEU A 72 -0.53 0.29 -20.13
N LEU A 73 0.22 -0.36 -19.22
CA LEU A 73 0.64 -1.76 -19.36
C LEU A 73 -0.58 -2.70 -19.46
N MET A 74 -1.58 -2.49 -18.61
CA MET A 74 -2.81 -3.30 -18.64
C MET A 74 -3.61 -3.13 -19.94
N ARG A 75 -3.54 -1.96 -20.59
CA ARG A 75 -4.15 -1.74 -21.91
C ARG A 75 -3.36 -2.35 -23.04
N ARG A 76 -2.03 -2.39 -22.92
CA ARG A 76 -1.12 -2.85 -23.99
C ARG A 76 -1.00 -4.36 -24.06
N TYR A 77 -1.06 -5.06 -22.92
CA TYR A 77 -0.79 -6.49 -22.84
C TYR A 77 -2.03 -7.29 -22.44
N ARG A 78 -2.12 -8.54 -22.96
CA ARG A 78 -3.13 -9.49 -22.50
C ARG A 78 -2.84 -9.87 -21.05
N THR A 79 -3.84 -9.73 -20.18
CA THR A 79 -3.69 -9.99 -18.76
C THR A 79 -4.49 -11.22 -18.36
N THR A 80 -3.88 -12.06 -17.53
CA THR A 80 -4.55 -13.19 -16.88
C THR A 80 -5.38 -12.71 -15.68
N ALA A 81 -6.24 -13.57 -15.16
CA ALA A 81 -6.96 -13.29 -13.92
C ALA A 81 -5.99 -13.01 -12.74
N PHE A 82 -4.88 -13.72 -12.71
CA PHE A 82 -3.83 -13.59 -11.71
C PHE A 82 -3.14 -12.21 -11.79
N THR A 83 -2.66 -11.82 -12.97
CA THR A 83 -2.02 -10.51 -13.16
C THR A 83 -2.98 -9.35 -12.94
N GLN A 84 -4.28 -9.51 -13.29
CA GLN A 84 -5.30 -8.50 -12.97
C GLN A 84 -5.45 -8.30 -11.46
N THR A 85 -5.48 -9.39 -10.67
CA THR A 85 -5.57 -9.29 -9.21
C THR A 85 -4.33 -8.63 -8.63
N ALA A 86 -3.14 -9.06 -9.05
CA ALA A 86 -1.88 -8.49 -8.60
C ALA A 86 -1.78 -6.98 -8.90
N CYS A 87 -2.13 -6.58 -10.13
CA CYS A 87 -2.21 -5.15 -10.49
C CYS A 87 -3.25 -4.40 -9.65
N GLY A 88 -4.40 -5.02 -9.36
CA GLY A 88 -5.43 -4.42 -8.51
C GLY A 88 -4.94 -4.15 -7.10
N LEU A 89 -4.16 -5.07 -6.50
CA LEU A 89 -3.53 -4.89 -5.19
C LEU A 89 -2.55 -3.71 -5.22
N VAL A 90 -1.65 -3.68 -6.21
CA VAL A 90 -0.65 -2.60 -6.35
C VAL A 90 -1.32 -1.25 -6.53
N LEU A 91 -2.25 -1.15 -7.49
CA LEU A 91 -2.93 0.11 -7.78
C LEU A 91 -3.82 0.57 -6.62
N GLY A 92 -4.51 -0.36 -5.95
CA GLY A 92 -5.34 -0.06 -4.79
C GLY A 92 -4.51 0.46 -3.61
N GLY A 93 -3.37 -0.17 -3.33
CA GLY A 93 -2.46 0.27 -2.27
C GLY A 93 -1.84 1.65 -2.56
N PHE A 94 -1.33 1.86 -3.78
CA PHE A 94 -0.83 3.19 -4.16
C PHE A 94 -1.91 4.26 -4.08
N LEU A 95 -3.11 3.96 -4.56
CA LEU A 95 -4.24 4.91 -4.53
C LEU A 95 -4.67 5.21 -3.09
N GLY A 96 -4.71 4.23 -2.19
CA GLY A 96 -5.04 4.43 -0.77
C GLY A 96 -4.09 5.39 -0.08
N ASN A 97 -2.78 5.15 -0.22
CA ASN A 97 -1.76 6.04 0.35
C ASN A 97 -1.72 7.41 -0.36
N PHE A 98 -1.97 7.45 -1.67
CA PHE A 98 -2.05 8.70 -2.43
C PHE A 98 -3.21 9.58 -1.98
N LEU A 99 -4.42 9.03 -1.87
CA LEU A 99 -5.61 9.78 -1.45
C LEU A 99 -5.42 10.35 -0.03
N GLN A 100 -4.82 9.58 0.87
CA GLN A 100 -4.55 10.04 2.21
C GLN A 100 -3.53 11.20 2.23
N ARG A 101 -2.45 11.12 1.46
CA ARG A 101 -1.49 12.23 1.31
C ARG A 101 -2.12 13.47 0.70
N LEU A 102 -2.96 13.29 -0.30
CA LEU A 102 -3.65 14.40 -0.96
C LEU A 102 -4.58 15.15 0.01
N TYR A 103 -5.25 14.41 0.89
CA TYR A 103 -6.22 14.97 1.83
C TYR A 103 -5.56 15.60 3.08
N GLN A 104 -4.56 14.94 3.67
CA GLN A 104 -4.00 15.34 4.97
C GLN A 104 -2.48 15.58 4.97
N GLY A 105 -1.80 15.37 3.83
CA GLY A 105 -0.36 15.59 3.67
C GLY A 105 0.55 14.46 4.17
N TRP A 106 0.02 13.44 4.82
CA TRP A 106 0.75 12.31 5.41
C TRP A 106 -0.05 11.01 5.32
N VAL A 107 0.58 9.90 5.62
CA VAL A 107 -0.07 8.57 5.67
C VAL A 107 -0.05 8.05 7.10
N LEU A 108 -1.16 7.44 7.52
CA LEU A 108 -1.22 6.73 8.79
C LEU A 108 -0.70 5.31 8.61
N ASP A 109 0.36 4.99 9.35
CA ASP A 109 0.90 3.65 9.50
C ASP A 109 0.59 3.11 10.90
N MET A 110 0.36 1.80 11.01
CA MET A 110 -0.02 1.21 12.29
C MET A 110 0.63 -0.13 12.59
N ILE A 111 1.28 -0.77 11.63
CA ILE A 111 1.89 -2.09 11.77
C ILE A 111 3.39 -1.91 11.92
N TYR A 112 3.90 -2.12 13.11
CA TYR A 112 5.30 -2.01 13.45
C TYR A 112 5.91 -3.40 13.66
N PHE A 113 7.12 -3.58 13.17
CA PHE A 113 7.89 -4.80 13.34
C PHE A 113 9.11 -4.52 14.23
N PRO A 114 9.15 -4.99 15.50
CA PRO A 114 10.26 -4.70 16.43
C PRO A 114 11.64 -5.10 15.92
N PHE A 115 11.72 -6.12 15.05
CA PHE A 115 12.96 -6.56 14.43
C PHE A 115 13.38 -5.72 13.20
N LEU A 116 12.52 -4.79 12.74
CA LEU A 116 12.78 -3.79 11.70
C LEU A 116 12.37 -2.39 12.21
N PRO A 117 13.13 -1.83 13.18
CA PRO A 117 12.69 -0.67 13.96
C PRO A 117 12.48 0.61 13.15
N TRP A 118 13.02 0.67 11.95
CA TRP A 118 12.83 1.79 11.00
C TRP A 118 11.62 1.62 10.07
N PHE A 119 10.90 0.50 10.15
CA PHE A 119 9.81 0.20 9.23
C PHE A 119 8.48 0.06 9.97
N VAL A 120 7.58 0.99 9.68
CA VAL A 120 6.16 0.92 10.05
C VAL A 120 5.37 0.99 8.76
N CYS A 121 4.32 0.22 8.64
CA CYS A 121 3.52 0.17 7.43
C CYS A 121 2.01 0.09 7.73
N ASN A 122 1.23 0.07 6.67
CA ASN A 122 -0.22 -0.08 6.69
C ASN A 122 -0.67 -1.18 5.71
N VAL A 123 -1.97 -1.39 5.59
CA VAL A 123 -2.53 -2.43 4.71
C VAL A 123 -2.28 -2.13 3.24
N ALA A 124 -2.27 -0.85 2.83
CA ALA A 124 -1.94 -0.46 1.46
C ALA A 124 -0.50 -0.89 1.09
N ASP A 125 0.48 -0.71 1.99
CA ASP A 125 1.87 -1.11 1.76
C ASP A 125 2.01 -2.62 1.62
N ILE A 126 1.31 -3.39 2.47
CA ILE A 126 1.26 -4.86 2.37
C ILE A 126 0.67 -5.29 1.03
N ALA A 127 -0.41 -4.63 0.58
CA ALA A 127 -1.02 -4.93 -0.71
C ALA A 127 -0.09 -4.61 -1.89
N ILE A 128 0.65 -3.50 -1.83
CA ILE A 128 1.68 -3.15 -2.82
C ILE A 128 2.75 -4.25 -2.87
N CYS A 129 3.33 -4.60 -1.73
CA CYS A 129 4.38 -5.62 -1.66
C CYS A 129 3.89 -6.98 -2.17
N ALA A 130 2.70 -7.41 -1.75
CA ALA A 130 2.09 -8.66 -2.20
C ALA A 130 1.83 -8.64 -3.71
N GLY A 131 1.26 -7.57 -4.24
CA GLY A 131 0.98 -7.42 -5.66
C GLY A 131 2.24 -7.41 -6.51
N VAL A 132 3.30 -6.71 -6.06
CA VAL A 132 4.61 -6.70 -6.75
C VAL A 132 5.25 -8.10 -6.72
N ALA A 133 5.24 -8.79 -5.59
CA ALA A 133 5.77 -10.15 -5.48
C ALA A 133 5.03 -11.12 -6.42
N LEU A 134 3.70 -11.03 -6.50
CA LEU A 134 2.90 -11.82 -7.42
C LEU A 134 3.23 -11.51 -8.89
N LEU A 135 3.39 -10.24 -9.26
CA LEU A 135 3.79 -9.84 -10.61
C LEU A 135 5.19 -10.38 -10.96
N ALA A 136 6.16 -10.20 -10.07
CA ALA A 136 7.51 -10.72 -10.25
C ALA A 136 7.51 -12.25 -10.41
N GLY A 137 6.79 -12.97 -9.56
CA GLY A 137 6.62 -14.41 -9.66
C GLY A 137 5.99 -14.82 -11.00
N SER A 138 5.01 -14.08 -11.50
CA SER A 138 4.39 -14.34 -12.79
C SER A 138 5.32 -14.19 -13.99
N LEU A 139 6.38 -13.38 -13.85
CA LEU A 139 7.39 -13.20 -14.90
C LEU A 139 8.45 -14.29 -14.84
N LEU A 140 8.86 -14.71 -13.64
CA LEU A 140 9.91 -15.71 -13.42
C LEU A 140 9.42 -17.13 -13.76
N PHE A 141 8.15 -17.42 -13.54
CA PHE A 141 7.58 -18.77 -13.71
C PHE A 141 6.62 -18.86 -14.92
N ARG A 142 6.75 -17.95 -15.90
CA ARG A 142 6.10 -18.13 -17.20
C ARG A 142 6.79 -19.26 -17.94
N PRO A 143 6.05 -20.32 -18.37
CA PRO A 143 6.59 -21.36 -19.25
C PRO A 143 6.92 -20.76 -20.62
#